data_6923d48d8c284c2bd6085e73c32fad7a
#
_entry.id   6923d48d8c284c2bd6085e73c32fad7a
#
_cell.length_a   1.000
_cell.length_b   1.000
_cell.length_c   1.000
_cell.angle_alpha   90.00
_cell.angle_beta   90.00
_cell.angle_gamma   90.00
#
_symmetry.space_group_name_H-M   'P 1'
#
loop_
_entity.id
_entity.type
_entity.pdbx_description
1 polymer ?
#
loop_
_entity_poly.entity_id
_entity_poly.type
_entity_poly.pdbx_seq_one_letter_code
_entity_poly.pdbx_strand_id
1 'polypeptide(L)'
;MKKYDWSEARVKEAVAKANCWFECLDLLSIPKRGCNYRTLKSKVLQYGIDTTHFDYEYAKTHNGLHHGRRNCNRPDKEIFAYASKIKTENLKKEYIKRVQSGKAKCESCGIETWNGKPLVFHIHHIDGDHRNNTKSNLKLLCPNCHSQTENYSNKKR
;
A
#
# COMPACT_ATOMS: atom_id res chain seq x y z
N MET A 1 -0.86 -24.28 18.32
CA MET A 1 -0.74 -23.87 16.88
C MET A 1 -1.49 -24.88 16.04
N LYS A 2 -2.41 -24.46 15.14
CA LYS A 2 -3.06 -25.38 14.19
C LYS A 2 -2.00 -25.94 13.24
N LYS A 3 -1.81 -27.26 13.26
CA LYS A 3 -0.91 -27.97 12.37
C LYS A 3 -1.66 -28.22 11.05
N TYR A 4 -1.26 -27.59 9.97
CA TYR A 4 -1.86 -27.81 8.65
C TYR A 4 -1.32 -29.11 8.04
N ASP A 5 -2.16 -29.81 7.29
CA ASP A 5 -1.77 -31.01 6.59
C ASP A 5 -1.10 -30.63 5.25
N TRP A 6 0.20 -30.87 5.17
CA TRP A 6 1.05 -30.64 4.00
C TRP A 6 1.47 -31.96 3.33
N SER A 7 0.64 -33.00 3.42
CA SER A 7 0.94 -34.29 2.78
C SER A 7 1.09 -34.14 1.25
N GLU A 8 1.96 -34.97 0.66
CA GLU A 8 2.25 -34.94 -0.77
C GLU A 8 0.99 -35.07 -1.61
N ALA A 9 0.12 -36.05 -1.28
CA ALA A 9 -1.12 -36.29 -1.99
C ALA A 9 -2.03 -35.07 -2.05
N ARG A 10 -2.23 -34.37 -0.90
CA ARG A 10 -3.06 -33.16 -0.83
C ARG A 10 -2.46 -31.98 -1.57
N VAL A 11 -1.14 -31.80 -1.45
CA VAL A 11 -0.44 -30.71 -2.16
C VAL A 11 -0.50 -30.95 -3.66
N LYS A 12 -0.27 -32.18 -4.12
CA LYS A 12 -0.33 -32.56 -5.53
C LYS A 12 -1.72 -32.34 -6.11
N GLU A 13 -2.76 -32.78 -5.41
CA GLU A 13 -4.16 -32.57 -5.82
C GLU A 13 -4.51 -31.07 -5.90
N ALA A 14 -4.11 -30.29 -4.90
CA ALA A 14 -4.38 -28.86 -4.87
C ALA A 14 -3.66 -28.12 -6.01
N VAL A 15 -2.40 -28.46 -6.29
CA VAL A 15 -1.64 -27.87 -7.40
C VAL A 15 -2.24 -28.24 -8.75
N ALA A 16 -2.65 -29.50 -8.94
CA ALA A 16 -3.25 -29.94 -10.21
C ALA A 16 -4.58 -29.24 -10.55
N LYS A 17 -5.33 -28.81 -9.53
CA LYS A 17 -6.63 -28.13 -9.68
C LYS A 17 -6.54 -26.60 -9.69
N ALA A 18 -5.44 -26.03 -9.26
CA ALA A 18 -5.27 -24.59 -9.11
C ALA A 18 -4.58 -23.96 -10.30
N ASN A 19 -4.97 -22.75 -10.67
CA ASN A 19 -4.29 -21.95 -11.69
C ASN A 19 -3.20 -21.03 -11.10
N CYS A 20 -3.12 -20.93 -9.76
CA CYS A 20 -2.11 -20.11 -9.09
C CYS A 20 -1.89 -20.54 -7.63
N TRP A 21 -0.79 -20.05 -7.03
CA TRP A 21 -0.43 -20.31 -5.62
C TRP A 21 -1.53 -19.96 -4.61
N PHE A 22 -2.31 -18.96 -4.92
CA PHE A 22 -3.40 -18.48 -4.09
C PHE A 22 -4.52 -19.51 -4.00
N GLU A 23 -4.95 -20.06 -5.13
CA GLU A 23 -5.99 -21.11 -5.18
C GLU A 23 -5.55 -22.40 -4.51
N CYS A 24 -4.25 -22.74 -4.60
CA CYS A 24 -3.72 -23.89 -3.88
C CYS A 24 -3.97 -23.80 -2.37
N LEU A 25 -3.72 -22.62 -1.77
CA LEU A 25 -3.96 -22.41 -0.34
C LEU A 25 -5.45 -22.47 0.02
N ASP A 26 -6.34 -22.03 -0.88
CA ASP A 26 -7.79 -22.16 -0.71
C ASP A 26 -8.22 -23.62 -0.71
N LEU A 27 -7.81 -24.36 -1.72
CA LEU A 27 -8.11 -25.78 -1.83
C LEU A 27 -7.58 -26.59 -0.64
N LEU A 28 -6.44 -26.19 -0.09
CA LEU A 28 -5.88 -26.77 1.14
C LEU A 28 -6.58 -26.26 2.41
N SER A 29 -7.48 -25.30 2.33
CA SER A 29 -8.09 -24.60 3.48
C SER A 29 -7.05 -23.99 4.42
N ILE A 30 -5.96 -23.46 3.86
CA ILE A 30 -4.86 -22.84 4.61
C ILE A 30 -4.89 -21.32 4.44
N PRO A 31 -4.77 -20.57 5.54
CA PRO A 31 -4.78 -19.10 5.48
C PRO A 31 -3.68 -18.54 4.55
N LYS A 32 -4.02 -17.55 3.73
CA LYS A 32 -3.16 -16.90 2.74
C LYS A 32 -2.19 -15.91 3.39
N ARG A 33 -1.23 -16.42 4.15
CA ARG A 33 -0.18 -15.65 4.81
C ARG A 33 1.16 -15.91 4.14
N GLY A 34 2.09 -14.93 4.19
CA GLY A 34 3.39 -15.05 3.54
C GLY A 34 4.19 -16.29 3.94
N CYS A 35 4.13 -16.72 5.22
CA CYS A 35 4.75 -17.96 5.68
C CYS A 35 4.16 -19.21 5.01
N ASN A 36 2.84 -19.27 4.80
CA ASN A 36 2.18 -20.42 4.18
C ASN A 36 2.49 -20.53 2.68
N TYR A 37 2.59 -19.39 1.97
CA TYR A 37 3.09 -19.41 0.57
C TYR A 37 4.51 -19.95 0.47
N ARG A 38 5.38 -19.55 1.40
CA ARG A 38 6.76 -20.06 1.44
C ARG A 38 6.80 -21.55 1.70
N THR A 39 6.00 -22.02 2.66
CA THR A 39 5.88 -23.45 2.97
C THR A 39 5.33 -24.25 1.78
N LEU A 40 4.26 -23.77 1.13
CA LEU A 40 3.69 -24.42 -0.05
C LEU A 40 4.73 -24.55 -1.18
N LYS A 41 5.43 -23.47 -1.51
CA LYS A 41 6.49 -23.49 -2.54
C LYS A 41 7.62 -24.48 -2.19
N SER A 42 8.04 -24.51 -0.93
CA SER A 42 9.03 -25.47 -0.45
C SER A 42 8.55 -26.93 -0.60
N LYS A 43 7.27 -27.19 -0.28
CA LYS A 43 6.68 -28.53 -0.42
C LYS A 43 6.52 -28.96 -1.88
N VAL A 44 6.06 -28.07 -2.75
CA VAL A 44 5.97 -28.31 -4.20
C VAL A 44 7.34 -28.66 -4.77
N LEU A 45 8.38 -27.92 -4.39
CA LEU A 45 9.76 -28.22 -4.80
C LEU A 45 10.24 -29.56 -4.24
N GLN A 46 9.99 -29.83 -2.95
CA GLN A 46 10.37 -31.09 -2.29
C GLN A 46 9.73 -32.30 -2.94
N TYR A 47 8.47 -32.19 -3.38
CA TYR A 47 7.70 -33.26 -3.99
C TYR A 47 7.85 -33.34 -5.52
N GLY A 48 8.63 -32.45 -6.14
CA GLY A 48 8.84 -32.40 -7.59
C GLY A 48 7.57 -32.16 -8.39
N ILE A 49 6.61 -31.39 -7.85
CA ILE A 49 5.32 -31.14 -8.49
C ILE A 49 5.47 -30.04 -9.54
N ASP A 50 5.02 -30.31 -10.76
CA ASP A 50 5.01 -29.35 -11.85
C ASP A 50 3.98 -28.24 -11.63
N THR A 51 4.38 -27.00 -11.88
CA THR A 51 3.56 -25.78 -11.78
C THR A 51 3.62 -24.93 -13.05
N THR A 52 4.04 -25.49 -14.17
CA THR A 52 4.17 -24.77 -15.46
C THR A 52 2.82 -24.26 -15.98
N HIS A 53 1.72 -24.90 -15.58
CA HIS A 53 0.36 -24.50 -15.93
C HIS A 53 -0.16 -23.29 -15.13
N PHE A 54 0.60 -22.80 -14.15
CA PHE A 54 0.16 -21.63 -13.38
C PHE A 54 0.18 -20.37 -14.22
N ASP A 55 -0.96 -19.68 -14.27
CA ASP A 55 -1.13 -18.44 -14.99
C ASP A 55 -0.80 -17.22 -14.10
N TYR A 56 0.26 -16.48 -14.47
CA TYR A 56 0.68 -15.30 -13.76
C TYR A 56 -0.33 -14.13 -13.90
N GLU A 57 -0.93 -13.95 -15.07
CA GLU A 57 -1.92 -12.89 -15.30
C GLU A 57 -3.23 -13.22 -14.55
N TYR A 58 -3.65 -14.49 -14.56
CA TYR A 58 -4.75 -14.97 -13.74
C TYR A 58 -4.48 -14.68 -12.25
N ALA A 59 -3.29 -15.01 -11.74
CA ALA A 59 -2.90 -14.75 -10.37
C ALA A 59 -2.94 -13.26 -10.01
N LYS A 60 -2.57 -12.38 -10.94
CA LYS A 60 -2.55 -10.93 -10.74
C LYS A 60 -3.96 -10.35 -10.63
N THR A 61 -4.89 -10.82 -11.46
CA THR A 61 -6.27 -10.38 -11.44
C THR A 61 -7.03 -10.91 -10.22
N HIS A 62 -6.84 -12.18 -9.86
CA HIS A 62 -7.54 -12.83 -8.75
C HIS A 62 -6.94 -12.58 -7.38
N ASN A 63 -5.61 -12.40 -7.24
CA ASN A 63 -4.97 -11.94 -6.00
C ASN A 63 -5.44 -10.53 -5.57
N GLY A 64 -5.82 -9.70 -6.53
CA GLY A 64 -6.38 -8.37 -6.26
C GLY A 64 -7.70 -8.40 -5.49
N LEU A 65 -8.48 -9.47 -5.63
CA LEU A 65 -9.77 -9.63 -4.96
C LEU A 65 -9.64 -10.06 -3.48
N HIS A 66 -8.53 -10.68 -3.09
CA HIS A 66 -8.37 -11.30 -1.77
C HIS A 66 -7.32 -10.67 -0.85
N HIS A 67 -6.27 -10.14 -1.41
CA HIS A 67 -5.47 -9.19 -0.67
C HIS A 67 -6.14 -7.84 -0.90
N GLY A 68 -6.99 -7.44 0.02
CA GLY A 68 -7.45 -6.07 0.06
C GLY A 68 -6.27 -5.12 0.00
N ARG A 69 -5.64 -4.99 -1.16
CA ARG A 69 -5.10 -3.72 -1.58
C ARG A 69 -6.28 -2.82 -1.40
N ARG A 70 -6.34 -2.19 -0.24
CA ARG A 70 -7.29 -1.11 0.00
C ARG A 70 -7.16 -0.26 -1.23
N ASN A 71 -8.18 -0.43 -2.08
CA ASN A 71 -8.18 0.09 -3.42
C ASN A 71 -7.88 1.59 -3.28
N CYS A 72 -6.76 2.05 -3.83
CA CYS A 72 -6.36 3.46 -3.79
C CYS A 72 -7.31 4.34 -4.61
N ASN A 73 -8.41 3.80 -5.07
CA ASN A 73 -9.53 4.48 -5.73
C ASN A 73 -10.58 5.01 -4.75
N ARG A 74 -10.18 5.31 -3.49
CA ARG A 74 -11.07 6.08 -2.63
C ARG A 74 -11.39 7.40 -3.32
N PRO A 75 -12.68 7.78 -3.38
CA PRO A 75 -13.04 9.06 -3.97
C PRO A 75 -12.44 10.22 -3.16
N ASP A 76 -12.18 11.33 -3.81
CA ASP A 76 -11.60 12.52 -3.19
C ASP A 76 -12.32 12.94 -1.91
N LYS A 77 -13.66 12.83 -1.90
CA LYS A 77 -14.53 13.13 -0.76
C LYS A 77 -14.27 12.30 0.51
N GLU A 78 -13.64 11.13 0.37
CA GLU A 78 -13.28 10.29 1.51
C GLU A 78 -11.84 10.53 1.97
N ILE A 79 -10.97 10.94 1.04
CA ILE A 79 -9.55 11.21 1.30
C ILE A 79 -9.39 12.60 1.89
N PHE A 80 -9.94 13.59 1.17
CA PHE A 80 -9.81 15.01 1.49
C PHE A 80 -11.04 15.53 2.24
N ALA A 81 -11.29 14.91 3.40
CA ALA A 81 -12.42 15.26 4.26
C ALA A 81 -11.96 15.53 5.68
N TYR A 82 -12.79 16.26 6.43
CA TYR A 82 -12.60 16.39 7.87
C TYR A 82 -12.71 15.02 8.55
N ALA A 83 -11.78 14.74 9.49
CA ALA A 83 -11.68 13.47 10.21
C ALA A 83 -11.56 12.21 9.33
N SER A 84 -11.01 12.34 8.10
CA SER A 84 -10.74 11.17 7.26
C SER A 84 -9.76 10.22 7.96
N LYS A 85 -10.04 8.90 7.88
CA LYS A 85 -9.19 7.86 8.50
C LYS A 85 -7.95 7.51 7.66
N ILE A 86 -7.47 8.43 6.84
CA ILE A 86 -6.29 8.20 6.01
C ILE A 86 -5.01 8.45 6.83
N LYS A 87 -4.02 7.58 6.70
CA LYS A 87 -2.69 7.82 7.29
C LYS A 87 -2.00 8.96 6.56
N THR A 88 -1.27 9.81 7.28
CA THR A 88 -0.55 10.99 6.75
C THR A 88 0.34 10.67 5.55
N GLU A 89 1.05 9.53 5.59
CA GLU A 89 1.89 9.09 4.46
C GLU A 89 1.08 8.82 3.19
N ASN A 90 -0.10 8.21 3.33
CA ASN A 90 -0.98 7.95 2.20
C ASN A 90 -1.68 9.23 1.74
N LEU A 91 -2.06 10.12 2.67
CA LEU A 91 -2.59 11.44 2.34
C LEU A 91 -1.60 12.23 1.48
N LYS A 92 -0.32 12.25 1.85
CA LYS A 92 0.75 12.89 1.07
C LYS A 92 0.84 12.31 -0.34
N LYS A 93 0.84 10.98 -0.49
CA LYS A 93 0.89 10.32 -1.81
C LYS A 93 -0.32 10.68 -2.68
N GLU A 94 -1.53 10.65 -2.10
CA GLU A 94 -2.75 11.01 -2.82
C GLU A 94 -2.78 12.50 -3.17
N TYR A 95 -2.29 13.38 -2.30
CA TYR A 95 -2.16 14.81 -2.55
C TYR A 95 -1.22 15.09 -3.74
N ILE A 96 -0.02 14.52 -3.73
CA ILE A 96 0.93 14.65 -4.83
C ILE A 96 0.33 14.14 -6.14
N LYS A 97 -0.31 12.97 -6.10
CA LYS A 97 -0.92 12.34 -7.28
C LYS A 97 -2.05 13.16 -7.88
N ARG A 98 -2.96 13.69 -7.04
CA ARG A 98 -4.24 14.26 -7.49
C ARG A 98 -4.24 15.79 -7.55
N VAL A 99 -3.43 16.44 -6.73
CA VAL A 99 -3.34 17.92 -6.66
C VAL A 99 -2.15 18.42 -7.44
N GLN A 100 -0.99 17.75 -7.31
CA GLN A 100 0.25 18.16 -7.99
C GLN A 100 0.56 17.34 -9.25
N SER A 101 -0.41 16.63 -9.81
CA SER A 101 -0.27 15.84 -11.05
C SER A 101 0.93 14.87 -11.05
N GLY A 102 1.25 14.31 -9.88
CA GLY A 102 2.32 13.34 -9.68
C GLY A 102 3.73 13.93 -9.50
N LYS A 103 3.92 15.24 -9.67
CA LYS A 103 5.22 15.91 -9.50
C LYS A 103 5.25 16.68 -8.19
N ALA A 104 5.96 16.13 -7.19
CA ALA A 104 6.07 16.77 -5.89
C ALA A 104 6.94 18.03 -5.95
N LYS A 105 6.39 19.17 -5.53
CA LYS A 105 7.11 20.44 -5.37
C LYS A 105 6.62 21.19 -4.13
N CYS A 106 7.49 21.99 -3.54
CA CYS A 106 7.11 22.87 -2.44
C CYS A 106 6.17 23.97 -2.93
N GLU A 107 4.99 24.10 -2.34
CA GLU A 107 4.01 25.13 -2.73
C GLU A 107 4.37 26.53 -2.25
N SER A 108 5.37 26.67 -1.39
CA SER A 108 5.87 27.97 -0.93
C SER A 108 7.04 28.48 -1.76
N CYS A 109 8.09 27.66 -1.96
CA CYS A 109 9.32 28.10 -2.64
C CYS A 109 9.57 27.41 -4.01
N GLY A 110 8.69 26.49 -4.41
CA GLY A 110 8.77 25.83 -5.73
C GLY A 110 9.85 24.75 -5.87
N ILE A 111 10.71 24.54 -4.85
CA ILE A 111 11.84 23.59 -4.94
C ILE A 111 11.33 22.14 -5.06
N GLU A 112 11.98 21.35 -5.89
CA GLU A 112 11.65 19.93 -6.10
C GLU A 112 12.76 19.00 -5.61
N THR A 113 14.02 19.45 -5.69
CA THR A 113 15.21 18.67 -5.36
C THR A 113 16.17 19.47 -4.48
N TRP A 114 17.02 18.78 -3.74
CA TRP A 114 18.11 19.37 -2.97
C TRP A 114 19.38 18.54 -3.14
N ASN A 115 20.49 19.19 -3.45
CA ASN A 115 21.77 18.53 -3.72
C ASN A 115 21.65 17.37 -4.73
N GLY A 116 20.88 17.56 -5.83
CA GLY A 116 20.68 16.56 -6.86
C GLY A 116 19.78 15.36 -6.47
N LYS A 117 19.15 15.40 -5.29
CA LYS A 117 18.27 14.34 -4.80
C LYS A 117 16.83 14.86 -4.61
N PRO A 118 15.79 14.01 -4.79
CA PRO A 118 14.42 14.37 -4.49
C PRO A 118 14.25 14.77 -3.02
N LEU A 119 13.49 15.84 -2.79
CA LEU A 119 13.18 16.29 -1.43
C LEU A 119 12.13 15.42 -0.77
N VAL A 120 12.24 15.27 0.55
CA VAL A 120 11.16 14.74 1.39
C VAL A 120 10.24 15.89 1.77
N PHE A 121 9.01 15.88 1.25
CA PHE A 121 8.01 16.89 1.54
C PHE A 121 7.14 16.51 2.73
N HIS A 122 6.55 17.51 3.37
CA HIS A 122 5.60 17.38 4.47
C HIS A 122 4.25 17.93 4.05
N ILE A 123 3.16 17.25 4.44
CA ILE A 123 1.81 17.81 4.39
C ILE A 123 1.67 18.77 5.58
N HIS A 124 1.30 19.99 5.28
CA HIS A 124 1.03 21.03 6.25
C HIS A 124 -0.48 21.30 6.28
N HIS A 125 -1.06 21.33 7.48
CA HIS A 125 -2.45 21.75 7.72
C HIS A 125 -2.46 23.23 8.06
N ILE A 126 -3.08 24.06 7.22
CA ILE A 126 -3.03 25.52 7.32
C ILE A 126 -3.64 26.01 8.63
N ASP A 127 -4.75 25.39 9.06
CA ASP A 127 -5.44 25.70 10.31
C ASP A 127 -4.82 25.05 11.57
N GLY A 128 -3.81 24.18 11.40
CA GLY A 128 -3.18 23.42 12.47
C GLY A 128 -3.98 22.20 12.97
N ASP A 129 -5.19 21.95 12.48
CA ASP A 129 -5.96 20.75 12.83
C ASP A 129 -5.61 19.59 11.90
N HIS A 130 -4.86 18.62 12.41
CA HIS A 130 -4.47 17.41 11.67
C HIS A 130 -5.64 16.51 11.23
N ARG A 131 -6.85 16.76 11.73
CA ARG A 131 -8.07 16.04 11.31
C ARG A 131 -8.69 16.67 10.07
N ASN A 132 -8.41 17.92 9.78
CA ASN A 132 -8.96 18.66 8.66
C ASN A 132 -8.13 18.39 7.38
N ASN A 133 -8.41 17.28 6.72
CA ASN A 133 -7.74 16.88 5.48
C ASN A 133 -8.38 17.45 4.21
N THR A 134 -9.19 18.51 4.30
CA THR A 134 -9.76 19.16 3.11
C THR A 134 -8.65 19.73 2.22
N LYS A 135 -8.83 19.63 0.89
CA LYS A 135 -7.80 20.08 -0.07
C LYS A 135 -7.38 21.53 0.13
N SER A 136 -8.32 22.41 0.47
CA SER A 136 -8.09 23.83 0.72
C SER A 136 -7.26 24.09 1.98
N ASN A 137 -7.26 23.15 2.92
CA ASN A 137 -6.51 23.23 4.17
C ASN A 137 -5.12 22.57 4.11
N LEU A 138 -4.77 21.95 2.99
CA LEU A 138 -3.50 21.23 2.85
C LEU A 138 -2.53 21.99 1.96
N LYS A 139 -1.24 21.97 2.34
CA LYS A 139 -0.12 22.41 1.51
C LYS A 139 1.00 21.37 1.56
N LEU A 140 1.68 21.15 0.44
CA LEU A 140 2.90 20.36 0.40
C LEU A 140 4.11 21.29 0.52
N LEU A 141 4.87 21.18 1.60
CA LEU A 141 6.00 22.06 1.89
C LEU A 141 7.30 21.27 2.03
N CYS A 142 8.43 21.88 1.63
CA CYS A 142 9.74 21.37 1.98
C CYS A 142 10.01 21.57 3.50
N PRO A 143 10.97 20.85 4.10
CA PRO A 143 11.26 20.98 5.54
C PRO A 143 11.53 22.41 5.99
N ASN A 144 12.26 23.20 5.18
CA ASN A 144 12.59 24.59 5.51
C ASN A 144 11.34 25.47 5.53
N CYS A 145 10.51 25.44 4.48
CA CYS A 145 9.29 26.23 4.47
C CYS A 145 8.30 25.76 5.54
N HIS A 146 8.23 24.44 5.81
CA HIS A 146 7.38 23.90 6.86
C HIS A 146 7.80 24.38 8.26
N SER A 147 9.11 24.45 8.53
CA SER A 147 9.62 24.94 9.82
C SER A 147 9.34 26.41 10.09
N GLN A 148 9.02 27.20 9.05
CA GLN A 148 8.72 28.62 9.13
C GLN A 148 7.22 28.93 9.29
N THR A 149 6.36 27.89 9.25
CA THR A 149 4.92 28.08 9.46
C THR A 149 4.60 28.41 10.92
N GLU A 150 3.52 29.18 11.14
CA GLU A 150 3.13 29.67 12.48
C GLU A 150 2.79 28.51 13.44
N ASN A 151 2.17 27.44 12.94
CA ASN A 151 1.76 26.28 13.73
C ASN A 151 2.77 25.13 13.69
N TYR A 152 4.01 25.37 13.23
CA TYR A 152 5.07 24.36 13.24
C TYR A 152 5.39 23.89 14.66
N SER A 153 5.38 22.56 14.89
CA SER A 153 5.72 21.93 16.19
C SER A 153 4.93 22.48 17.39
N ASN A 154 3.64 22.83 17.20
CA ASN A 154 2.81 23.42 18.27
C ASN A 154 3.45 24.64 18.95
N LYS A 155 4.21 25.44 18.23
CA LYS A 155 4.69 26.72 18.76
C LYS A 155 3.50 27.58 19.12
N LYS A 156 3.09 27.52 20.39
CA LYS A 156 2.27 28.57 20.99
C LYS A 156 3.17 29.81 21.06
N ARG A 157 2.94 30.76 20.19
CA ARG A 157 3.47 32.12 20.37
C ARG A 157 2.54 32.91 21.28
#